data_ed3dc9a300f066e4ac092e85a70d1cfb
#
_entry.id   ed3dc9a300f066e4ac092e85a70d1cfb
#
_cell.length_a   1.000
_cell.length_b   1.000
_cell.length_c   1.000
_cell.angle_alpha   90.00
_cell.angle_beta   90.00
_cell.angle_gamma   90.00
#
_symmetry.space_group_name_H-M   'P 1'
#
loop_
_entity.id
_entity.type
_entity.pdbx_description
1 polymer ?
#
loop_
_entity_poly.entity_id
_entity_poly.type
_entity_poly.pdbx_seq_one_letter_code
_entity_poly.pdbx_strand_id
1 'polypeptide(L)'
;MSATIKDVAKLAGVSPSTVTRTCQNQPSISEETKRKVRSAMSALGYTSNYPDPQQTSSAVKSTAIVFPPLKRSDLSENTFYLKSSCGIASLCREYRWTVSMVMGETEEELLENAKLLIESGRADSFLFLYSKNQDILIDYFHSAGIPYVLIGKVSAYPNETIYVDSDNLLAAREAVDYLIELGHSRIAFLNGDTSFLFNQDRYAGYVQSLMQHQLPFLPEYTFHMEDLSREEGLARMRSVFTVQSAPTALLVSDDMLIRELECRLIEWHIRIPEQLSLITFNDSSIALHHVPQLTAIDINPWQLGAEAVRQLKLYSDSPMDMVSKVLVPHRLVLRDSCAPLPSRAV
;
A
#
# COMPACT_ATOMS: atom_id res chain seq x y z
N MET A 1 -20.91 -23.13 42.81
CA MET A 1 -19.46 -23.03 43.10
C MET A 1 -18.72 -23.23 41.79
N SER A 2 -17.76 -22.39 41.47
CA SER A 2 -16.96 -22.59 40.26
C SER A 2 -16.03 -23.80 40.44
N ALA A 3 -15.94 -24.64 39.43
CA ALA A 3 -15.04 -25.78 39.42
C ALA A 3 -13.57 -25.35 39.59
N THR A 4 -12.78 -26.13 40.26
CA THR A 4 -11.37 -25.85 40.53
C THR A 4 -10.46 -26.82 39.75
N ILE A 5 -9.17 -26.45 39.62
CA ILE A 5 -8.16 -27.34 39.00
C ILE A 5 -8.06 -28.71 39.68
N LYS A 6 -8.37 -28.78 41.00
CA LYS A 6 -8.40 -30.03 41.76
C LYS A 6 -9.57 -30.90 41.39
N ASP A 7 -10.72 -30.31 41.07
CA ASP A 7 -11.91 -31.04 40.63
C ASP A 7 -11.69 -31.62 39.23
N VAL A 8 -11.07 -30.88 38.35
CA VAL A 8 -10.66 -31.36 37.01
C VAL A 8 -9.67 -32.54 37.15
N ALA A 9 -8.64 -32.36 37.98
CA ALA A 9 -7.64 -33.41 38.23
C ALA A 9 -8.28 -34.73 38.74
N LYS A 10 -9.22 -34.59 39.67
CA LYS A 10 -9.97 -35.72 40.22
C LYS A 10 -10.83 -36.43 39.18
N LEU A 11 -11.54 -35.67 38.34
CA LEU A 11 -12.40 -36.23 37.30
C LEU A 11 -11.58 -36.86 36.17
N ALA A 12 -10.44 -36.28 35.80
CA ALA A 12 -9.54 -36.78 34.74
C ALA A 12 -8.61 -37.92 35.23
N GLY A 13 -8.55 -38.22 36.55
CA GLY A 13 -7.67 -39.23 37.12
C GLY A 13 -6.19 -38.89 37.03
N VAL A 14 -5.83 -37.61 37.13
CA VAL A 14 -4.44 -37.12 37.01
C VAL A 14 -4.08 -36.19 38.16
N SER A 15 -2.80 -35.79 38.26
CA SER A 15 -2.39 -34.78 39.25
C SER A 15 -2.79 -33.35 38.82
N PRO A 16 -3.01 -32.43 39.79
CA PRO A 16 -3.24 -31.03 39.45
C PRO A 16 -2.12 -30.39 38.59
N SER A 17 -0.86 -30.81 38.80
CA SER A 17 0.26 -30.38 37.96
C SER A 17 0.18 -30.89 36.52
N THR A 18 -0.39 -32.09 36.32
CA THR A 18 -0.67 -32.64 34.97
C THR A 18 -1.76 -31.83 34.28
N VAL A 19 -2.79 -31.39 35.02
CA VAL A 19 -3.81 -30.47 34.46
C VAL A 19 -3.18 -29.18 34.04
N THR A 20 -2.36 -28.53 34.88
CA THR A 20 -1.63 -27.30 34.55
C THR A 20 -0.75 -27.47 33.30
N ARG A 21 0.05 -28.56 33.25
CA ARG A 21 0.91 -28.83 32.07
C ARG A 21 0.10 -29.14 30.82
N THR A 22 -1.08 -29.75 30.95
CA THR A 22 -2.01 -29.94 29.83
C THR A 22 -2.56 -28.59 29.34
N CYS A 23 -2.97 -27.70 30.23
CA CYS A 23 -3.41 -26.35 29.90
C CYS A 23 -2.32 -25.54 29.19
N GLN A 24 -1.05 -25.78 29.52
CA GLN A 24 0.13 -25.19 28.86
C GLN A 24 0.58 -25.96 27.61
N ASN A 25 -0.17 -26.99 27.20
CA ASN A 25 0.11 -27.88 26.06
C ASN A 25 1.55 -28.44 26.03
N GLN A 26 2.15 -28.71 27.19
CA GLN A 26 3.54 -29.19 27.25
C GLN A 26 3.72 -30.51 26.47
N PRO A 27 4.81 -30.66 25.69
CA PRO A 27 5.08 -31.86 24.90
C PRO A 27 5.28 -33.11 25.73
N SER A 28 5.61 -32.98 27.02
CA SER A 28 5.82 -34.06 27.97
C SER A 28 4.55 -34.79 28.35
N ILE A 29 3.35 -34.30 27.99
CA ILE A 29 2.06 -34.92 28.30
C ILE A 29 1.53 -35.59 27.04
N SER A 30 1.15 -36.89 27.14
CA SER A 30 0.60 -37.64 26.02
C SER A 30 -0.73 -37.07 25.53
N GLU A 31 -1.05 -37.20 24.25
CA GLU A 31 -2.30 -36.71 23.66
C GLU A 31 -3.54 -37.39 24.28
N GLU A 32 -3.42 -38.62 24.68
CA GLU A 32 -4.50 -39.32 25.41
C GLU A 32 -4.80 -38.66 26.75
N THR A 33 -3.75 -38.32 27.51
CA THR A 33 -3.90 -37.62 28.80
C THR A 33 -4.44 -36.22 28.59
N LYS A 34 -3.98 -35.51 27.60
CA LYS A 34 -4.50 -34.17 27.22
C LYS A 34 -6.00 -34.24 26.90
N ARG A 35 -6.43 -35.23 26.13
CA ARG A 35 -7.83 -35.44 25.78
C ARG A 35 -8.71 -35.72 27.03
N LYS A 36 -8.26 -36.60 27.97
CA LYS A 36 -8.97 -36.89 29.22
C LYS A 36 -9.16 -35.62 30.08
N VAL A 37 -8.11 -34.85 30.24
CA VAL A 37 -8.15 -33.57 31.00
C VAL A 37 -9.11 -32.58 30.36
N ARG A 38 -9.05 -32.37 29.05
CA ARG A 38 -9.95 -31.44 28.33
C ARG A 38 -11.43 -31.86 28.42
N SER A 39 -11.72 -33.15 28.32
CA SER A 39 -13.08 -33.67 28.54
C SER A 39 -13.58 -33.39 29.96
N ALA A 40 -12.73 -33.58 30.97
CA ALA A 40 -13.08 -33.27 32.36
C ALA A 40 -13.28 -31.77 32.61
N MET A 41 -12.48 -30.90 31.97
CA MET A 41 -12.66 -29.45 32.03
C MET A 41 -14.01 -29.01 31.42
N SER A 42 -14.36 -29.54 30.26
CA SER A 42 -15.64 -29.28 29.60
C SER A 42 -16.83 -29.73 30.42
N ALA A 43 -16.76 -30.96 31.01
CA ALA A 43 -17.82 -31.53 31.84
C ALA A 43 -18.09 -30.74 33.13
N LEU A 44 -17.05 -30.10 33.67
CA LEU A 44 -17.14 -29.28 34.90
C LEU A 44 -17.34 -27.79 34.63
N GLY A 45 -17.37 -27.34 33.38
CA GLY A 45 -17.39 -25.92 33.02
C GLY A 45 -16.17 -25.15 33.55
N TYR A 46 -15.03 -25.83 33.71
CA TYR A 46 -13.79 -25.21 34.18
C TYR A 46 -13.06 -24.53 33.05
N THR A 47 -12.86 -23.21 33.15
CA THR A 47 -12.01 -22.42 32.25
C THR A 47 -10.65 -22.22 32.89
N SER A 48 -9.61 -22.62 32.18
CA SER A 48 -8.22 -22.40 32.58
C SER A 48 -7.83 -20.93 32.40
N ASN A 49 -7.04 -20.38 33.32
CA ASN A 49 -6.40 -19.07 33.15
C ASN A 49 -5.22 -19.11 32.16
N TYR A 50 -4.85 -20.30 31.67
CA TYR A 50 -3.86 -20.46 30.61
C TYR A 50 -4.59 -20.54 29.26
N PRO A 51 -4.17 -19.80 28.22
CA PRO A 51 -4.76 -19.90 26.89
C PRO A 51 -4.63 -21.36 26.41
N ASP A 52 -5.75 -21.96 26.03
CA ASP A 52 -5.76 -23.31 25.44
C ASP A 52 -5.22 -23.21 24.00
N PRO A 53 -4.10 -23.88 23.69
CA PRO A 53 -3.57 -23.88 22.33
C PRO A 53 -4.52 -24.47 21.26
N GLN A 54 -5.55 -25.22 21.67
CA GLN A 54 -6.59 -25.71 20.75
C GLN A 54 -7.81 -24.77 20.68
N GLN A 55 -7.99 -23.84 21.62
CA GLN A 55 -8.90 -22.69 21.44
C GLN A 55 -8.29 -21.60 20.59
N THR A 56 -6.99 -21.65 20.30
CA THR A 56 -6.35 -20.78 19.29
C THR A 56 -6.80 -21.10 17.86
N SER A 57 -7.51 -22.20 17.59
CA SER A 57 -8.21 -22.38 16.30
C SER A 57 -9.44 -21.47 16.13
N SER A 58 -9.86 -20.74 17.18
CA SER A 58 -10.82 -19.64 17.13
C SER A 58 -10.21 -18.31 17.61
N ALA A 59 -8.88 -18.25 17.80
CA ALA A 59 -8.21 -16.98 18.02
C ALA A 59 -8.50 -16.09 16.79
N VAL A 60 -9.06 -14.92 17.06
CA VAL A 60 -9.31 -13.93 16.03
C VAL A 60 -7.97 -13.62 15.39
N LYS A 61 -7.83 -13.94 14.10
CA LYS A 61 -6.62 -13.57 13.35
C LYS A 61 -6.43 -12.07 13.40
N SER A 62 -5.19 -11.63 13.46
CA SER A 62 -4.83 -10.23 13.53
C SER A 62 -3.85 -9.88 12.41
N THR A 63 -4.07 -8.74 11.77
CA THR A 63 -3.14 -8.23 10.77
C THR A 63 -2.75 -6.80 11.12
N ALA A 64 -1.59 -6.38 10.68
CA ALA A 64 -1.16 -4.99 10.85
C ALA A 64 -0.91 -4.34 9.49
N ILE A 65 -1.39 -3.11 9.33
CA ILE A 65 -1.11 -2.25 8.19
C ILE A 65 0.21 -1.56 8.43
N VAL A 66 1.17 -1.72 7.54
CA VAL A 66 2.47 -1.05 7.58
C VAL A 66 2.45 0.13 6.61
N PHE A 67 2.57 1.33 7.16
CA PHE A 67 2.71 2.55 6.38
C PHE A 67 4.18 2.76 6.00
N PRO A 68 4.50 3.49 4.92
CA PRO A 68 5.87 3.90 4.67
C PRO A 68 6.37 4.84 5.77
N PRO A 69 7.69 5.10 5.86
CA PRO A 69 8.22 6.16 6.72
C PRO A 69 7.58 7.50 6.35
N LEU A 70 6.78 8.08 7.23
CA LEU A 70 5.98 9.27 6.98
C LEU A 70 5.99 10.22 8.17
N LYS A 71 6.10 11.51 7.92
CA LYS A 71 5.78 12.52 8.92
C LYS A 71 4.26 12.53 9.18
N ARG A 72 3.86 12.90 10.40
CA ARG A 72 2.44 12.94 10.79
C ARG A 72 1.58 13.81 9.89
N SER A 73 2.13 14.91 9.36
CA SER A 73 1.46 15.80 8.40
C SER A 73 1.05 15.08 7.12
N ASP A 74 1.91 14.22 6.61
CA ASP A 74 1.77 13.65 5.27
C ASP A 74 0.67 12.56 5.25
N LEU A 75 0.48 11.86 6.37
CA LEU A 75 -0.55 10.83 6.50
C LEU A 75 -1.97 11.41 6.38
N SER A 76 -2.22 12.57 7.00
CA SER A 76 -3.56 13.18 7.02
C SER A 76 -4.00 13.72 5.66
N GLU A 77 -3.06 14.01 4.77
CA GLU A 77 -3.30 14.59 3.46
C GLU A 77 -3.37 13.53 2.35
N ASN A 78 -2.71 12.38 2.54
CA ASN A 78 -2.66 11.33 1.52
C ASN A 78 -3.88 10.41 1.59
N THR A 79 -4.82 10.62 0.67
CA THR A 79 -6.07 9.86 0.60
C THR A 79 -5.88 8.40 0.15
N PHE A 80 -4.77 8.06 -0.50
CA PHE A 80 -4.44 6.68 -0.88
C PHE A 80 -4.37 5.78 0.35
N TYR A 81 -3.62 6.19 1.39
CA TYR A 81 -3.48 5.40 2.60
C TYR A 81 -4.80 5.22 3.34
N LEU A 82 -5.60 6.29 3.42
CA LEU A 82 -6.92 6.22 4.05
C LEU A 82 -7.86 5.28 3.31
N LYS A 83 -8.00 5.42 1.98
CA LYS A 83 -8.89 4.59 1.16
C LYS A 83 -8.44 3.12 1.19
N SER A 84 -7.14 2.83 1.09
CA SER A 84 -6.59 1.47 1.17
C SER A 84 -6.85 0.85 2.55
N SER A 85 -6.62 1.60 3.63
CA SER A 85 -6.91 1.15 5.00
C SER A 85 -8.39 0.85 5.21
N CYS A 86 -9.31 1.65 4.62
CA CYS A 86 -10.74 1.38 4.65
C CYS A 86 -11.09 0.07 3.93
N GLY A 87 -10.47 -0.21 2.78
CA GLY A 87 -10.62 -1.47 2.06
C GLY A 87 -10.17 -2.66 2.91
N ILE A 88 -8.99 -2.55 3.51
CA ILE A 88 -8.44 -3.55 4.46
C ILE A 88 -9.40 -3.78 5.62
N ALA A 89 -9.79 -2.72 6.32
CA ALA A 89 -10.66 -2.82 7.50
C ALA A 89 -12.03 -3.43 7.16
N SER A 90 -12.59 -3.14 5.98
CA SER A 90 -13.85 -3.70 5.54
C SER A 90 -13.77 -5.22 5.39
N LEU A 91 -12.75 -5.74 4.71
CA LEU A 91 -12.56 -7.19 4.52
C LEU A 91 -12.15 -7.90 5.82
N CYS A 92 -11.30 -7.29 6.62
CA CYS A 92 -10.93 -7.83 7.93
C CYS A 92 -12.16 -8.01 8.81
N ARG A 93 -13.11 -7.06 8.81
CA ARG A 93 -14.40 -7.18 9.52
C ARG A 93 -15.21 -8.38 9.02
N GLU A 94 -15.31 -8.60 7.70
CA GLU A 94 -16.01 -9.75 7.13
C GLU A 94 -15.39 -11.08 7.57
N TYR A 95 -14.06 -11.13 7.64
CA TYR A 95 -13.32 -12.33 8.07
C TYR A 95 -13.16 -12.43 9.58
N ARG A 96 -13.69 -11.47 10.35
CA ARG A 96 -13.53 -11.36 11.82
C ARG A 96 -12.08 -11.27 12.26
N TRP A 97 -11.26 -10.56 11.48
CA TRP A 97 -9.88 -10.24 11.81
C TRP A 97 -9.81 -8.89 12.50
N THR A 98 -8.86 -8.73 13.44
CA THR A 98 -8.51 -7.42 13.98
C THR A 98 -7.43 -6.76 13.15
N VAL A 99 -7.41 -5.42 13.16
CA VAL A 99 -6.45 -4.63 12.42
C VAL A 99 -5.68 -3.73 13.36
N SER A 100 -4.35 -3.76 13.28
CA SER A 100 -3.43 -2.82 13.93
C SER A 100 -2.73 -1.96 12.88
N MET A 101 -2.02 -0.91 13.31
CA MET A 101 -1.25 -0.03 12.43
C MET A 101 0.20 0.02 12.90
N VAL A 102 1.14 -0.07 11.97
CA VAL A 102 2.57 0.16 12.17
C VAL A 102 2.92 1.47 11.47
N MET A 103 3.33 2.45 12.25
CA MET A 103 3.67 3.80 11.80
C MET A 103 5.00 4.23 12.42
N GLY A 104 5.77 5.04 11.71
CA GLY A 104 7.04 5.59 12.13
C GLY A 104 7.54 6.62 11.13
N GLU A 105 8.48 7.47 11.54
CA GLU A 105 9.10 8.46 10.65
C GLU A 105 10.36 7.90 9.95
N THR A 106 10.89 6.78 10.47
CA THR A 106 12.04 6.06 9.88
C THR A 106 11.74 4.56 9.72
N GLU A 107 12.54 3.87 8.91
CA GLU A 107 12.42 2.42 8.74
C GLU A 107 12.75 1.67 10.03
N GLU A 108 13.69 2.18 10.83
CA GLU A 108 14.07 1.60 12.11
C GLU A 108 12.90 1.65 13.10
N GLU A 109 12.20 2.79 13.21
CA GLU A 109 11.01 2.94 14.06
C GLU A 109 9.89 2.01 13.61
N LEU A 110 9.67 1.89 12.30
CA LEU A 110 8.69 0.96 11.74
C LEU A 110 9.01 -0.48 12.11
N LEU A 111 10.28 -0.88 11.99
CA LEU A 111 10.75 -2.22 12.33
C LEU A 111 10.58 -2.51 13.82
N GLU A 112 10.91 -1.57 14.70
CA GLU A 112 10.71 -1.71 16.15
C GLU A 112 9.23 -1.86 16.49
N ASN A 113 8.37 -1.01 15.93
CA ASN A 113 6.93 -1.07 16.16
C ASN A 113 6.31 -2.37 15.61
N ALA A 114 6.78 -2.87 14.47
CA ALA A 114 6.35 -4.16 13.94
C ALA A 114 6.75 -5.32 14.87
N LYS A 115 8.01 -5.33 15.36
CA LYS A 115 8.50 -6.34 16.33
C LYS A 115 7.66 -6.35 17.60
N LEU A 116 7.28 -5.19 18.14
CA LEU A 116 6.41 -5.11 19.32
C LEU A 116 5.06 -5.79 19.11
N LEU A 117 4.46 -5.66 17.92
CA LEU A 117 3.20 -6.34 17.58
C LEU A 117 3.39 -7.85 17.45
N ILE A 118 4.49 -8.30 16.84
CA ILE A 118 4.84 -9.71 16.69
C ILE A 118 5.07 -10.36 18.06
N GLU A 119 5.95 -9.80 18.87
CA GLU A 119 6.34 -10.31 20.19
C GLU A 119 5.16 -10.35 21.18
N SER A 120 4.26 -9.38 21.09
CA SER A 120 3.05 -9.33 21.92
C SER A 120 1.91 -10.23 21.40
N GLY A 121 2.08 -10.89 20.25
CA GLY A 121 1.04 -11.71 19.62
C GLY A 121 -0.18 -10.91 19.17
N ARG A 122 -0.01 -9.61 18.86
CA ARG A 122 -1.07 -8.70 18.42
C ARG A 122 -1.19 -8.58 16.92
N ALA A 123 -0.24 -9.13 16.16
CA ALA A 123 -0.33 -9.27 14.71
C ALA A 123 0.30 -10.59 14.28
N ASP A 124 -0.45 -11.36 13.48
CA ASP A 124 -0.02 -12.64 12.91
C ASP A 124 0.47 -12.49 11.49
N SER A 125 0.18 -11.35 10.88
CA SER A 125 0.43 -11.07 9.47
C SER A 125 0.44 -9.57 9.19
N PHE A 126 0.97 -9.15 8.04
CA PHE A 126 1.20 -7.73 7.73
C PHE A 126 0.81 -7.38 6.30
N LEU A 127 0.31 -6.16 6.11
CA LEU A 127 -0.08 -5.58 4.84
C LEU A 127 0.67 -4.26 4.63
N PHE A 128 1.61 -4.24 3.71
CA PHE A 128 2.39 -3.05 3.40
C PHE A 128 1.65 -2.18 2.39
N LEU A 129 1.43 -0.91 2.71
CA LEU A 129 0.80 0.07 1.81
C LEU A 129 1.79 0.71 0.84
N TYR A 130 2.96 0.17 0.71
CA TYR A 130 4.02 0.67 -0.15
C TYR A 130 4.94 -0.45 -0.62
N SER A 131 5.74 -0.15 -1.62
CA SER A 131 6.82 -0.99 -2.11
C SER A 131 8.02 -0.13 -2.46
N LYS A 132 9.16 -0.45 -1.89
CA LYS A 132 10.40 0.30 -1.99
C LYS A 132 11.57 -0.61 -2.32
N ASN A 133 12.59 -0.07 -2.97
CA ASN A 133 13.85 -0.79 -3.15
C ASN A 133 14.62 -0.84 -1.83
N GLN A 134 15.25 -1.99 -1.54
CA GLN A 134 16.12 -2.17 -0.36
C GLN A 134 15.42 -1.83 0.96
N ASP A 135 14.26 -2.43 1.21
CA ASP A 135 13.46 -2.22 2.41
C ASP A 135 13.87 -3.20 3.53
N ILE A 136 14.36 -2.67 4.65
CA ILE A 136 14.82 -3.48 5.80
C ILE A 136 13.68 -4.25 6.48
N LEU A 137 12.43 -3.77 6.39
CA LEU A 137 11.29 -4.47 6.93
C LEU A 137 11.00 -5.73 6.11
N ILE A 138 11.01 -5.61 4.78
CA ILE A 138 10.76 -6.75 3.88
C ILE A 138 11.82 -7.83 4.10
N ASP A 139 13.09 -7.47 4.21
CA ASP A 139 14.18 -8.41 4.48
C ASP A 139 13.99 -9.12 5.84
N TYR A 140 13.59 -8.38 6.87
CA TYR A 140 13.31 -8.94 8.18
C TYR A 140 12.10 -9.89 8.14
N PHE A 141 10.96 -9.48 7.56
CA PHE A 141 9.75 -10.28 7.49
C PHE A 141 9.97 -11.57 6.70
N HIS A 142 10.66 -11.47 5.56
CA HIS A 142 11.02 -12.61 4.75
C HIS A 142 11.90 -13.61 5.51
N SER A 143 13.01 -13.14 6.12
CA SER A 143 13.95 -13.99 6.86
C SER A 143 13.33 -14.61 8.11
N ALA A 144 12.39 -13.93 8.75
CA ALA A 144 11.66 -14.42 9.93
C ALA A 144 10.49 -15.34 9.59
N GLY A 145 10.15 -15.53 8.31
CA GLY A 145 9.01 -16.34 7.87
C GLY A 145 7.65 -15.77 8.30
N ILE A 146 7.55 -14.45 8.47
CA ILE A 146 6.32 -13.79 8.90
C ILE A 146 5.46 -13.51 7.66
N PRO A 147 4.17 -13.91 7.64
CA PRO A 147 3.29 -13.67 6.50
C PRO A 147 3.07 -12.19 6.22
N TYR A 148 3.25 -11.78 4.97
CA TYR A 148 2.95 -10.42 4.53
C TYR A 148 2.49 -10.36 3.07
N VAL A 149 1.77 -9.30 2.73
CA VAL A 149 1.38 -8.95 1.36
C VAL A 149 1.75 -7.50 1.10
N LEU A 150 2.31 -7.21 -0.08
CA LEU A 150 2.62 -5.85 -0.51
C LEU A 150 1.48 -5.26 -1.34
N ILE A 151 1.15 -4.00 -1.10
CA ILE A 151 0.43 -3.17 -2.06
C ILE A 151 1.47 -2.37 -2.82
N GLY A 152 1.68 -2.75 -4.07
CA GLY A 152 2.74 -2.30 -4.96
C GLY A 152 3.59 -3.45 -5.47
N LYS A 153 4.33 -3.19 -6.52
CA LYS A 153 5.20 -4.18 -7.18
C LYS A 153 6.38 -4.56 -6.28
N VAL A 154 6.84 -5.79 -6.40
CA VAL A 154 7.96 -6.29 -5.58
C VAL A 154 9.31 -6.12 -6.29
N SER A 155 10.35 -5.73 -5.53
CA SER A 155 11.75 -5.74 -6.00
C SER A 155 12.56 -6.89 -5.41
N ALA A 156 12.35 -7.19 -4.12
CA ALA A 156 13.03 -8.27 -3.42
C ALA A 156 12.16 -9.53 -3.38
N TYR A 157 12.76 -10.71 -3.47
CA TYR A 157 12.09 -12.01 -3.37
C TYR A 157 10.90 -12.17 -4.34
N PRO A 158 11.04 -11.90 -5.66
CA PRO A 158 9.91 -11.79 -6.59
C PRO A 158 9.16 -13.10 -6.83
N ASN A 159 9.75 -14.23 -6.48
CA ASN A 159 9.13 -15.55 -6.59
C ASN A 159 8.57 -16.08 -5.26
N GLU A 160 8.62 -15.28 -4.20
CA GLU A 160 8.23 -15.69 -2.84
C GLU A 160 7.27 -14.67 -2.20
N THR A 161 7.18 -13.46 -2.77
CA THR A 161 6.37 -12.37 -2.22
C THR A 161 5.06 -12.21 -2.96
N ILE A 162 3.96 -12.30 -2.22
CA ILE A 162 2.61 -11.99 -2.70
C ILE A 162 2.44 -10.48 -2.78
N TYR A 163 1.94 -9.98 -3.91
CA TYR A 163 1.64 -8.57 -4.03
C TYR A 163 0.35 -8.29 -4.81
N VAL A 164 -0.22 -7.14 -4.50
CA VAL A 164 -1.37 -6.56 -5.19
C VAL A 164 -0.97 -5.17 -5.67
N ASP A 165 -1.11 -4.89 -6.94
CA ASP A 165 -0.73 -3.61 -7.53
C ASP A 165 -1.76 -3.15 -8.56
N SER A 166 -1.69 -1.89 -8.99
CA SER A 166 -2.25 -1.45 -10.25
C SER A 166 -1.13 -1.44 -11.30
N ASP A 167 -1.46 -1.65 -12.56
CA ASP A 167 -0.44 -1.57 -13.61
C ASP A 167 0.00 -0.11 -13.82
N ASN A 168 0.91 0.36 -12.95
CA ASN A 168 1.40 1.74 -12.94
C ASN A 168 2.08 2.14 -14.25
N LEU A 169 2.74 1.18 -14.92
CA LEU A 169 3.36 1.40 -16.23
C LEU A 169 2.30 1.64 -17.30
N LEU A 170 1.31 0.73 -17.38
CA LEU A 170 0.20 0.85 -18.33
C LEU A 170 -0.61 2.12 -18.06
N ALA A 171 -0.91 2.42 -16.80
CA ALA A 171 -1.66 3.60 -16.40
C ALA A 171 -0.99 4.91 -16.83
N ALA A 172 0.32 5.02 -16.65
CA ALA A 172 1.07 6.19 -17.12
C ALA A 172 1.11 6.28 -18.64
N ARG A 173 1.27 5.13 -19.32
CA ARG A 173 1.22 5.08 -20.79
C ARG A 173 -0.13 5.58 -21.31
N GLU A 174 -1.25 5.06 -20.80
CA GLU A 174 -2.60 5.48 -21.22
C GLU A 174 -2.86 6.97 -20.96
N ALA A 175 -2.34 7.53 -19.87
CA ALA A 175 -2.44 8.97 -19.61
C ALA A 175 -1.68 9.81 -20.65
N VAL A 176 -0.48 9.36 -21.02
CA VAL A 176 0.30 10.05 -22.05
C VAL A 176 -0.30 9.86 -23.43
N ASP A 177 -0.79 8.66 -23.77
CA ASP A 177 -1.50 8.38 -25.02
C ASP A 177 -2.71 9.29 -25.17
N TYR A 178 -3.51 9.49 -24.10
CA TYR A 178 -4.61 10.44 -24.11
C TYR A 178 -4.17 11.89 -24.38
N LEU A 179 -3.07 12.36 -23.79
CA LEU A 179 -2.52 13.68 -24.08
C LEU A 179 -2.08 13.80 -25.55
N ILE A 180 -1.51 12.73 -26.11
CA ILE A 180 -1.12 12.67 -27.52
C ILE A 180 -2.35 12.71 -28.44
N GLU A 181 -3.43 12.01 -28.09
CA GLU A 181 -4.73 12.07 -28.81
C GLU A 181 -5.31 13.48 -28.82
N LEU A 182 -5.10 14.29 -27.78
CA LEU A 182 -5.45 15.70 -27.72
C LEU A 182 -4.51 16.61 -28.54
N GLY A 183 -3.49 16.04 -29.20
CA GLY A 183 -2.54 16.75 -30.07
C GLY A 183 -1.27 17.23 -29.36
N HIS A 184 -1.06 16.91 -28.10
CA HIS A 184 0.16 17.29 -27.39
C HIS A 184 1.36 16.44 -27.85
N SER A 185 2.46 17.09 -28.22
CA SER A 185 3.73 16.46 -28.57
C SER A 185 4.88 16.88 -27.65
N ARG A 186 4.67 17.89 -26.83
CA ARG A 186 5.60 18.36 -25.81
C ARG A 186 4.98 18.12 -24.43
N ILE A 187 5.27 16.96 -23.89
CA ILE A 187 4.68 16.45 -22.65
C ILE A 187 5.78 16.37 -21.60
N ALA A 188 5.61 17.03 -20.47
CA ALA A 188 6.52 16.95 -19.34
C ALA A 188 6.04 15.89 -18.31
N PHE A 189 6.96 15.48 -17.46
CA PHE A 189 6.71 14.57 -16.37
C PHE A 189 7.27 15.10 -15.05
N LEU A 190 6.45 15.15 -14.01
CA LEU A 190 6.88 15.46 -12.64
C LEU A 190 6.83 14.19 -11.79
N ASN A 191 7.99 13.71 -11.38
CA ASN A 191 8.15 12.48 -10.63
C ASN A 191 8.23 12.75 -9.12
N GLY A 192 7.61 11.85 -8.34
CA GLY A 192 7.78 11.78 -6.89
C GLY A 192 9.09 11.11 -6.47
N ASP A 193 9.15 10.64 -5.23
CA ASP A 193 10.30 9.90 -4.69
C ASP A 193 10.55 8.61 -5.48
N THR A 194 11.68 8.54 -6.15
CA THR A 194 12.07 7.41 -6.99
C THR A 194 12.51 6.17 -6.21
N SER A 195 12.59 6.23 -4.89
CA SER A 195 12.78 5.04 -4.06
C SER A 195 11.56 4.12 -4.10
N PHE A 196 10.36 4.66 -4.33
CA PHE A 196 9.13 3.91 -4.50
C PHE A 196 8.99 3.37 -5.92
N LEU A 197 8.70 2.07 -6.04
CA LEU A 197 8.65 1.39 -7.34
C LEU A 197 7.54 1.90 -8.25
N PHE A 198 6.41 2.33 -7.71
CA PHE A 198 5.32 2.88 -8.52
C PHE A 198 5.73 4.14 -9.29
N ASN A 199 6.59 4.99 -8.71
CA ASN A 199 7.11 6.17 -9.40
C ASN A 199 8.07 5.82 -10.53
N GLN A 200 8.86 4.75 -10.36
CA GLN A 200 9.72 4.23 -11.43
C GLN A 200 8.89 3.65 -12.58
N ASP A 201 7.84 2.88 -12.28
CA ASP A 201 6.95 2.31 -13.30
C ASP A 201 6.16 3.40 -14.04
N ARG A 202 5.66 4.43 -13.34
CA ARG A 202 4.97 5.58 -13.95
C ARG A 202 5.88 6.35 -14.90
N TYR A 203 7.12 6.58 -14.48
CA TYR A 203 8.12 7.19 -15.35
C TYR A 203 8.44 6.32 -16.57
N ALA A 204 8.60 5.01 -16.38
CA ALA A 204 8.83 4.09 -17.49
C ALA A 204 7.66 4.07 -18.49
N GLY A 205 6.43 4.11 -18.01
CA GLY A 205 5.22 4.20 -18.85
C GLY A 205 5.16 5.49 -19.66
N TYR A 206 5.51 6.63 -19.04
CA TYR A 206 5.64 7.91 -19.75
C TYR A 206 6.66 7.83 -20.89
N VAL A 207 7.87 7.35 -20.62
CA VAL A 207 8.93 7.21 -21.63
C VAL A 207 8.51 6.24 -22.74
N GLN A 208 7.89 5.10 -22.36
CA GLN A 208 7.44 4.10 -23.32
C GLN A 208 6.39 4.65 -24.29
N SER A 209 5.40 5.44 -23.81
CA SER A 209 4.40 6.05 -24.66
C SER A 209 5.04 7.04 -25.65
N LEU A 210 5.94 7.93 -25.21
CA LEU A 210 6.64 8.85 -26.11
C LEU A 210 7.38 8.09 -27.22
N MET A 211 8.11 7.01 -26.87
CA MET A 211 8.83 6.19 -27.83
C MET A 211 7.88 5.51 -28.83
N GLN A 212 6.76 4.97 -28.35
CA GLN A 212 5.79 4.28 -29.20
C GLN A 212 5.15 5.21 -30.22
N HIS A 213 4.93 6.47 -29.85
CA HIS A 213 4.41 7.52 -30.72
C HIS A 213 5.49 8.30 -31.48
N GLN A 214 6.74 7.84 -31.41
CA GLN A 214 7.90 8.47 -32.09
C GLN A 214 8.09 9.96 -31.69
N LEU A 215 7.68 10.34 -30.47
CA LEU A 215 7.93 11.64 -29.91
C LEU A 215 9.31 11.69 -29.24
N PRO A 216 10.02 12.83 -29.32
CA PRO A 216 11.33 12.94 -28.68
C PRO A 216 11.18 12.89 -27.15
N PHE A 217 11.97 12.06 -26.52
CA PHE A 217 12.21 12.15 -25.09
C PHE A 217 13.22 13.27 -24.82
N LEU A 218 12.79 14.27 -24.08
CA LEU A 218 13.60 15.43 -23.72
C LEU A 218 13.88 15.39 -22.21
N PRO A 219 15.11 15.11 -21.77
CA PRO A 219 15.44 15.02 -20.33
C PRO A 219 15.09 16.29 -19.55
N GLU A 220 15.14 17.45 -20.19
CA GLU A 220 14.77 18.74 -19.60
C GLU A 220 13.27 18.83 -19.24
N TYR A 221 12.40 17.98 -19.80
CA TYR A 221 10.98 17.88 -19.47
C TYR A 221 10.68 16.93 -18.32
N THR A 222 11.71 16.31 -17.76
CA THR A 222 11.56 15.46 -16.56
C THR A 222 11.98 16.25 -15.32
N PHE A 223 11.05 16.34 -14.37
CA PHE A 223 11.25 17.02 -13.09
C PHE A 223 11.06 16.03 -11.95
N HIS A 224 11.62 16.35 -10.80
CA HIS A 224 11.49 15.56 -9.57
C HIS A 224 10.91 16.42 -8.45
N MET A 225 10.36 15.77 -7.41
CA MET A 225 9.74 16.47 -6.28
C MET A 225 10.70 17.49 -5.62
N GLU A 226 12.00 17.20 -5.61
CA GLU A 226 13.02 18.09 -5.05
C GLU A 226 13.16 19.40 -5.83
N ASP A 227 12.82 19.39 -7.13
CA ASP A 227 12.84 20.59 -7.96
C ASP A 227 11.80 21.63 -7.53
N LEU A 228 10.71 21.19 -6.87
CA LEU A 228 9.68 22.10 -6.34
C LEU A 228 10.14 22.86 -5.09
N SER A 229 11.11 22.36 -4.35
CA SER A 229 11.56 22.89 -3.06
C SER A 229 12.93 23.56 -3.11
N ARG A 230 13.74 23.29 -4.16
CA ARG A 230 15.08 23.84 -4.32
C ARG A 230 15.09 25.00 -5.30
N GLU A 231 15.80 26.08 -4.96
CA GLU A 231 15.88 27.29 -5.81
C GLU A 231 16.39 26.98 -7.23
N GLU A 232 17.43 26.15 -7.36
CA GLU A 232 17.96 25.71 -8.67
C GLU A 232 16.94 24.91 -9.46
N GLY A 233 16.21 24.00 -8.82
CA GLY A 233 15.15 23.21 -9.43
C GLY A 233 14.00 24.08 -9.94
N LEU A 234 13.54 25.03 -9.11
CA LEU A 234 12.51 26.01 -9.48
C LEU A 234 12.95 26.88 -10.64
N ALA A 235 14.20 27.36 -10.64
CA ALA A 235 14.74 28.15 -11.74
C ALA A 235 14.80 27.33 -13.05
N ARG A 236 15.19 26.06 -12.97
CA ARG A 236 15.19 25.12 -14.10
C ARG A 236 13.76 24.88 -14.62
N MET A 237 12.81 24.55 -13.76
CA MET A 237 11.41 24.37 -14.14
C MET A 237 10.85 25.62 -14.80
N ARG A 238 11.02 26.79 -14.18
CA ARG A 238 10.57 28.07 -14.75
C ARG A 238 11.14 28.30 -16.13
N SER A 239 12.45 28.08 -16.33
CA SER A 239 13.10 28.26 -17.63
C SER A 239 12.51 27.38 -18.72
N VAL A 240 12.05 26.16 -18.40
CA VAL A 240 11.42 25.23 -19.33
C VAL A 240 9.97 25.62 -19.63
N PHE A 241 9.21 26.03 -18.61
CA PHE A 241 7.78 26.33 -18.77
C PHE A 241 7.48 27.73 -19.32
N THR A 242 8.45 28.63 -19.37
CA THR A 242 8.23 30.05 -19.81
C THR A 242 8.81 30.37 -21.18
N VAL A 243 9.34 29.40 -21.92
CA VAL A 243 9.87 29.59 -23.27
C VAL A 243 8.85 29.22 -24.35
N GLN A 244 9.11 29.64 -25.60
CA GLN A 244 8.21 29.33 -26.72
C GLN A 244 8.06 27.83 -27.01
N SER A 245 9.09 27.06 -26.72
CA SER A 245 9.08 25.59 -26.83
C SER A 245 8.58 24.86 -25.56
N ALA A 246 7.93 25.56 -24.63
CA ALA A 246 7.45 24.97 -23.38
C ALA A 246 6.58 23.72 -23.59
N PRO A 247 6.59 22.77 -22.64
CA PRO A 247 5.65 21.67 -22.64
C PRO A 247 4.21 22.20 -22.58
N THR A 248 3.32 21.57 -23.32
CA THR A 248 1.90 21.91 -23.39
C THR A 248 1.02 20.97 -22.59
N ALA A 249 1.63 19.91 -22.06
CA ALA A 249 0.99 18.98 -21.15
C ALA A 249 1.98 18.50 -20.08
N LEU A 250 1.47 18.11 -18.93
CA LEU A 250 2.23 17.61 -17.80
C LEU A 250 1.50 16.42 -17.17
N LEU A 251 2.22 15.32 -17.02
CA LEU A 251 1.79 14.19 -16.19
C LEU A 251 2.51 14.28 -14.84
N VAL A 252 1.75 14.29 -13.75
CA VAL A 252 2.26 14.31 -12.37
C VAL A 252 2.09 12.93 -11.75
N SER A 253 3.18 12.36 -11.26
CA SER A 253 3.19 10.99 -10.77
C SER A 253 2.47 10.79 -9.43
N ASP A 254 2.21 11.86 -8.67
CA ASP A 254 1.52 11.79 -7.38
C ASP A 254 0.77 13.11 -7.12
N ASP A 255 -0.49 13.03 -6.73
CA ASP A 255 -1.34 14.19 -6.47
C ASP A 255 -0.87 15.03 -5.27
N MET A 256 -0.08 14.47 -4.38
CA MET A 256 0.55 15.22 -3.29
C MET A 256 1.47 16.34 -3.78
N LEU A 257 1.99 16.24 -5.01
CA LEU A 257 2.85 17.25 -5.62
C LEU A 257 2.05 18.44 -6.22
N ILE A 258 0.74 18.29 -6.40
CA ILE A 258 -0.12 19.27 -7.07
C ILE A 258 -0.14 20.59 -6.33
N ARG A 259 -0.25 20.59 -5.01
CA ARG A 259 -0.34 21.84 -4.22
C ARG A 259 0.88 22.74 -4.44
N GLU A 260 2.07 22.16 -4.34
CA GLU A 260 3.33 22.90 -4.52
C GLU A 260 3.48 23.35 -5.99
N LEU A 261 3.19 22.45 -6.94
CA LEU A 261 3.20 22.74 -8.35
C LEU A 261 2.23 23.89 -8.71
N GLU A 262 1.00 23.85 -8.20
CA GLU A 262 -0.03 24.88 -8.46
C GLU A 262 0.45 26.27 -8.03
N CYS A 263 1.07 26.40 -6.86
CA CYS A 263 1.67 27.66 -6.40
C CYS A 263 2.67 28.20 -7.40
N ARG A 264 3.49 27.34 -8.01
CA ARG A 264 4.49 27.74 -9.01
C ARG A 264 3.85 28.09 -10.34
N LEU A 265 2.85 27.35 -10.81
CA LEU A 265 2.15 27.65 -12.06
C LEU A 265 1.42 29.00 -11.98
N ILE A 266 0.81 29.34 -10.84
CA ILE A 266 0.18 30.63 -10.58
C ILE A 266 1.24 31.75 -10.62
N GLU A 267 2.37 31.59 -9.93
CA GLU A 267 3.49 32.52 -9.92
C GLU A 267 4.03 32.82 -11.34
N TRP A 268 4.08 31.78 -12.18
CA TRP A 268 4.56 31.89 -13.57
C TRP A 268 3.46 32.27 -14.54
N HIS A 269 2.24 32.55 -14.10
CA HIS A 269 1.07 32.91 -14.90
C HIS A 269 0.68 31.85 -15.95
N ILE A 270 0.88 30.58 -15.66
CA ILE A 270 0.51 29.45 -16.51
C ILE A 270 -0.91 28.98 -16.16
N ARG A 271 -1.80 29.02 -17.14
CA ARG A 271 -3.20 28.62 -16.94
C ARG A 271 -3.47 27.19 -17.40
N ILE A 272 -4.24 26.48 -16.59
CA ILE A 272 -4.75 25.14 -16.86
C ILE A 272 -6.24 25.28 -17.23
N PRO A 273 -6.71 24.68 -18.34
CA PRO A 273 -5.97 23.89 -19.33
C PRO A 273 -5.42 24.71 -20.50
N GLU A 274 -5.65 26.03 -20.59
CA GLU A 274 -5.47 26.83 -21.80
C GLU A 274 -4.00 26.87 -22.31
N GLN A 275 -3.06 26.79 -21.38
CA GLN A 275 -1.63 26.79 -21.70
C GLN A 275 -0.94 25.46 -21.36
N LEU A 276 -1.47 24.74 -20.38
CA LEU A 276 -0.91 23.49 -19.90
C LEU A 276 -2.03 22.50 -19.53
N SER A 277 -2.16 21.42 -20.29
CA SER A 277 -2.99 20.28 -19.88
C SER A 277 -2.31 19.53 -18.76
N LEU A 278 -3.07 19.14 -17.72
CA LEU A 278 -2.54 18.50 -16.51
C LEU A 278 -3.29 17.21 -16.20
N ILE A 279 -2.53 16.11 -16.04
CA ILE A 279 -3.02 14.84 -15.52
C ILE A 279 -2.24 14.48 -14.26
N THR A 280 -2.94 13.96 -13.25
CA THR A 280 -2.32 13.46 -12.03
C THR A 280 -2.66 12.00 -11.77
N PHE A 281 -1.82 11.31 -11.03
CA PHE A 281 -2.19 10.06 -10.39
C PHE A 281 -2.97 10.33 -9.11
N ASN A 282 -3.78 9.35 -8.72
CA ASN A 282 -4.74 9.35 -7.63
C ASN A 282 -5.95 10.27 -7.89
N ASP A 283 -7.14 9.67 -7.89
CA ASP A 283 -8.42 10.39 -7.92
C ASP A 283 -8.81 10.78 -6.47
N SER A 284 -8.13 11.78 -5.96
CA SER A 284 -8.26 12.24 -4.58
C SER A 284 -9.14 13.49 -4.45
N SER A 285 -9.30 13.95 -3.21
CA SER A 285 -9.92 15.25 -2.94
C SER A 285 -9.13 16.43 -3.55
N ILE A 286 -7.81 16.29 -3.72
CA ILE A 286 -6.99 17.31 -4.38
C ILE A 286 -7.43 17.45 -5.84
N ALA A 287 -7.55 16.35 -6.58
CA ALA A 287 -7.99 16.38 -7.96
C ALA A 287 -9.43 16.89 -8.12
N LEU A 288 -10.33 16.54 -7.21
CA LEU A 288 -11.74 16.91 -7.24
C LEU A 288 -12.00 18.38 -6.89
N HIS A 289 -11.23 18.97 -5.98
CA HIS A 289 -11.45 20.34 -5.52
C HIS A 289 -10.53 21.37 -6.20
N HIS A 290 -9.61 20.92 -7.05
CA HIS A 290 -8.80 21.81 -7.89
C HIS A 290 -9.69 22.58 -8.87
N VAL A 291 -9.26 23.77 -9.29
CA VAL A 291 -10.00 24.59 -10.28
C VAL A 291 -9.05 24.95 -11.43
N PRO A 292 -9.28 24.38 -12.63
CA PRO A 292 -10.32 23.38 -13.01
C PRO A 292 -10.10 22.01 -12.37
N GLN A 293 -11.14 21.18 -12.26
CA GLN A 293 -11.01 19.81 -11.75
C GLN A 293 -10.00 18.99 -12.57
N LEU A 294 -9.12 18.25 -11.91
CA LEU A 294 -8.05 17.54 -12.58
C LEU A 294 -8.50 16.21 -13.19
N THR A 295 -8.16 15.98 -14.44
CA THR A 295 -8.11 14.66 -15.04
C THR A 295 -7.12 13.81 -14.24
N ALA A 296 -7.54 12.64 -13.80
CA ALA A 296 -6.77 11.83 -12.86
C ALA A 296 -6.83 10.33 -13.19
N ILE A 297 -5.79 9.61 -12.81
CA ILE A 297 -5.76 8.15 -12.85
C ILE A 297 -6.21 7.62 -11.49
N ASP A 298 -7.40 7.01 -11.44
CA ASP A 298 -7.88 6.28 -10.27
C ASP A 298 -7.27 4.88 -10.26
N ILE A 299 -6.35 4.65 -9.33
CA ILE A 299 -5.71 3.35 -9.12
C ILE A 299 -6.52 2.43 -8.19
N ASN A 300 -7.73 2.86 -7.82
CA ASN A 300 -8.68 2.13 -6.99
C ASN A 300 -8.10 1.66 -5.64
N PRO A 301 -7.67 2.60 -4.77
CA PRO A 301 -6.96 2.26 -3.52
C PRO A 301 -7.78 1.38 -2.58
N TRP A 302 -9.09 1.57 -2.51
CA TRP A 302 -9.97 0.75 -1.68
C TRP A 302 -9.92 -0.72 -2.10
N GLN A 303 -9.98 -0.99 -3.41
CA GLN A 303 -9.92 -2.35 -3.94
C GLN A 303 -8.54 -2.98 -3.77
N LEU A 304 -7.46 -2.18 -3.89
CA LEU A 304 -6.10 -2.64 -3.60
C LEU A 304 -6.01 -3.16 -2.16
N GLY A 305 -6.50 -2.39 -1.19
CA GLY A 305 -6.52 -2.81 0.21
C GLY A 305 -7.37 -4.05 0.46
N ALA A 306 -8.58 -4.10 -0.12
CA ALA A 306 -9.48 -5.22 0.00
C ALA A 306 -8.85 -6.50 -0.59
N GLU A 307 -8.23 -6.40 -1.77
CA GLU A 307 -7.61 -7.54 -2.43
C GLU A 307 -6.39 -8.05 -1.68
N ALA A 308 -5.59 -7.17 -1.09
CA ALA A 308 -4.46 -7.57 -0.25
C ALA A 308 -4.89 -8.47 0.93
N VAL A 309 -6.03 -8.17 1.56
CA VAL A 309 -6.61 -9.02 2.62
C VAL A 309 -7.08 -10.37 2.06
N ARG A 310 -7.69 -10.40 0.85
CA ARG A 310 -8.10 -11.66 0.22
C ARG A 310 -6.90 -12.56 -0.05
N GLN A 311 -5.82 -11.99 -0.58
CA GLN A 311 -4.60 -12.73 -0.85
C GLN A 311 -3.94 -13.24 0.44
N LEU A 312 -3.90 -12.42 1.48
CA LEU A 312 -3.39 -12.82 2.79
C LEU A 312 -4.23 -13.95 3.41
N LYS A 313 -5.57 -13.88 3.28
CA LYS A 313 -6.47 -14.93 3.73
C LYS A 313 -6.25 -16.24 2.97
N LEU A 314 -6.16 -16.16 1.64
CA LEU A 314 -5.91 -17.32 0.78
C LEU A 314 -4.61 -18.02 1.17
N TYR A 315 -3.53 -17.27 1.35
CA TYR A 315 -2.24 -17.76 1.81
C TYR A 315 -2.35 -18.42 3.19
N SER A 316 -3.07 -17.79 4.13
CA SER A 316 -3.22 -18.30 5.51
C SER A 316 -4.06 -19.57 5.59
N ASP A 317 -5.07 -19.72 4.72
CA ASP A 317 -5.96 -20.90 4.74
C ASP A 317 -5.33 -22.10 4.01
N SER A 318 -4.50 -21.85 3.03
CA SER A 318 -3.83 -22.89 2.24
C SER A 318 -2.50 -22.33 1.70
N PRO A 319 -1.42 -22.42 2.48
CA PRO A 319 -0.10 -22.05 1.98
C PRO A 319 0.18 -22.83 0.68
N MET A 320 0.38 -22.10 -0.40
CA MET A 320 0.60 -22.68 -1.73
C MET A 320 2.05 -22.52 -2.13
N ASP A 321 2.54 -23.46 -2.95
CA ASP A 321 3.85 -23.34 -3.60
C ASP A 321 3.87 -22.28 -4.72
N MET A 322 2.76 -21.52 -4.88
CA MET A 322 2.60 -20.49 -5.90
C MET A 322 2.50 -19.11 -5.27
N VAL A 323 3.10 -18.13 -5.91
CA VAL A 323 3.04 -16.72 -5.52
C VAL A 323 1.99 -15.99 -6.34
N SER A 324 1.01 -15.41 -5.66
CA SER A 324 -0.01 -14.58 -6.31
C SER A 324 0.53 -13.19 -6.63
N LYS A 325 0.33 -12.76 -7.87
CA LYS A 325 0.62 -11.41 -8.37
C LYS A 325 -0.67 -10.86 -8.97
N VAL A 326 -1.36 -10.02 -8.23
CA VAL A 326 -2.71 -9.57 -8.59
C VAL A 326 -2.66 -8.12 -9.04
N LEU A 327 -3.28 -7.84 -10.18
CA LEU A 327 -3.46 -6.48 -10.68
C LEU A 327 -4.91 -6.03 -10.50
N VAL A 328 -5.10 -4.90 -9.84
CA VAL A 328 -6.36 -4.18 -9.72
C VAL A 328 -6.44 -3.16 -10.85
N PRO A 329 -7.48 -3.18 -11.69
CA PRO A 329 -7.59 -2.25 -12.80
C PRO A 329 -7.65 -0.79 -12.35
N HIS A 330 -6.89 0.06 -13.04
CA HIS A 330 -6.96 1.51 -12.94
C HIS A 330 -8.00 2.08 -13.91
N ARG A 331 -8.31 3.35 -13.80
CA ARG A 331 -9.22 4.08 -14.69
C ARG A 331 -8.75 5.52 -14.87
N LEU A 332 -8.67 5.97 -16.11
CA LEU A 332 -8.50 7.39 -16.43
C LEU A 332 -9.85 8.11 -16.28
N VAL A 333 -9.92 9.05 -15.34
CA VAL A 333 -11.10 9.87 -15.04
C VAL A 333 -10.92 11.24 -15.68
N LEU A 334 -11.64 11.47 -16.78
CA LEU A 334 -11.53 12.72 -17.55
C LEU A 334 -12.29 13.84 -16.86
N ARG A 335 -11.67 15.03 -16.77
CA ARG A 335 -12.20 16.28 -16.22
C ARG A 335 -11.70 17.49 -17.04
N ASP A 336 -11.70 18.66 -16.43
CA ASP A 336 -11.55 19.93 -17.13
C ASP A 336 -10.09 20.43 -17.27
N SER A 337 -9.12 19.70 -16.70
CA SER A 337 -7.70 20.12 -16.72
C SER A 337 -6.94 19.78 -17.99
N CYS A 338 -7.58 19.17 -18.98
CA CYS A 338 -6.99 18.86 -20.27
C CYS A 338 -7.82 19.45 -21.40
N ALA A 339 -7.16 20.05 -22.39
CA ALA A 339 -7.80 20.61 -23.57
C ALA A 339 -7.04 20.19 -24.84
N PRO A 340 -7.73 20.00 -25.99
CA PRO A 340 -7.06 19.80 -27.26
C PRO A 340 -6.16 20.99 -27.60
N LEU A 341 -4.95 20.72 -28.11
CA LEU A 341 -4.14 21.80 -28.71
C LEU A 341 -4.90 22.36 -29.91
N PRO A 342 -5.00 23.73 -30.00
CA PRO A 342 -5.55 24.34 -31.19
C PRO A 342 -4.76 23.87 -32.41
N SER A 343 -5.46 23.30 -33.40
CA SER A 343 -4.85 22.99 -34.69
C SER A 343 -4.20 24.27 -35.21
N ARG A 344 -2.87 24.25 -35.41
CA ARG A 344 -2.21 25.35 -36.09
C ARG A 344 -2.95 25.48 -37.43
N ALA A 345 -3.66 26.61 -37.61
CA ALA A 345 -4.12 27.00 -38.94
C ALA A 345 -2.87 27.03 -39.83
N VAL A 346 -2.85 26.14 -40.83
CA VAL A 346 -1.80 26.04 -41.86
C VAL A 346 -1.81 27.28 -42.69
#